data_f102d4b5757baa2a5789d464dc7b7b7a
#
_entry.id   f102d4b5757baa2a5789d464dc7b7b7a
#
_cell.length_a   1.000
_cell.length_b   1.000
_cell.length_c   1.000
_cell.angle_alpha   90.00
_cell.angle_beta   90.00
_cell.angle_gamma   90.00
#
_symmetry.space_group_name_H-M   'P 1'
#
loop_
_entity.id
_entity.type
_entity.pdbx_description
1 polymer ?
#
loop_
_entity_poly.entity_id
_entity_poly.type
_entity_poly.pdbx_seq_one_letter_code
_entity_poly.pdbx_strand_id
1 'polypeptide(L)'
;GNLMGFRLPDVGLFPAILWSEYRGLFFWSPYLLMAAPGAVVLAREDRAVAVLTITVFVVMLLQVSAFYSWHGGNSIGMRYLAAALPFLGLLAAYGVRRFPEMGAMLALISIGLMAMVTSIAIDPPSDSLIPLQAYYLPRIDQGRFIDNVGTLIGLPLWASLVVPFVVPVLASWHLVKEVR
;
A
#
# COMPACT_ATOMS: atom_id res chain seq x y z
N GLY A 1 13.66 0.25 31.16
CA GLY A 1 14.56 -0.29 30.16
C GLY A 1 13.83 -0.62 28.87
N ASN A 2 14.26 -0.04 27.76
CA ASN A 2 13.67 -0.34 26.46
C ASN A 2 14.19 -1.69 25.97
N LEU A 3 13.38 -2.74 26.05
CA LEU A 3 13.70 -4.03 25.48
C LEU A 3 13.70 -3.92 23.93
N MET A 4 14.88 -3.86 23.31
CA MET A 4 15.08 -3.84 21.85
C MET A 4 14.29 -2.76 21.08
N GLY A 5 14.03 -1.59 21.70
CA GLY A 5 13.28 -0.50 21.06
C GLY A 5 11.76 -0.61 21.14
N PHE A 6 11.22 -1.60 21.85
CA PHE A 6 9.78 -1.69 22.11
C PHE A 6 9.38 -0.94 23.38
N ARG A 7 8.20 -0.32 23.31
CA ARG A 7 7.50 0.38 24.39
C ARG A 7 6.10 -0.22 24.55
N LEU A 8 5.32 0.31 25.46
CA LEU A 8 3.89 0.02 25.45
C LEU A 8 3.27 0.55 24.15
N PRO A 9 2.29 -0.17 23.56
CA PRO A 9 1.60 0.29 22.37
C PRO A 9 1.02 1.69 22.57
N ASP A 10 1.28 2.58 21.62
CA ASP A 10 0.77 3.94 21.62
C ASP A 10 -0.38 4.08 20.62
N VAL A 11 -1.60 4.07 21.12
CA VAL A 11 -2.81 4.22 20.29
C VAL A 11 -2.90 5.62 19.64
N GLY A 12 -2.21 6.62 20.19
CA GLY A 12 -2.12 7.96 19.61
C GLY A 12 -1.40 7.98 18.26
N LEU A 13 -0.60 6.94 17.95
CA LEU A 13 0.05 6.78 16.65
C LEU A 13 -0.84 6.17 15.58
N PHE A 14 -2.00 5.60 15.91
CA PHE A 14 -2.87 4.96 14.93
C PHE A 14 -3.30 5.88 13.78
N PRO A 15 -3.70 7.14 14.01
CA PRO A 15 -3.99 8.05 12.90
C PRO A 15 -2.78 8.26 11.97
N ALA A 16 -1.58 8.37 12.53
CA ALA A 16 -0.36 8.53 11.75
C ALA A 16 -0.02 7.25 10.94
N ILE A 17 -0.16 6.08 11.54
CA ILE A 17 0.12 4.78 10.90
C ILE A 17 -0.92 4.46 9.80
N LEU A 18 -2.17 4.85 9.99
CA LEU A 18 -3.25 4.45 9.10
C LEU A 18 -3.56 5.50 8.02
N TRP A 19 -3.52 6.80 8.35
CA TRP A 19 -4.10 7.86 7.51
C TRP A 19 -3.14 8.96 7.10
N SER A 20 -1.95 9.09 7.72
CA SER A 20 -1.07 10.22 7.42
C SER A 20 -0.51 10.14 5.99
N GLU A 21 -0.24 11.30 5.40
CA GLU A 21 0.53 11.40 4.17
C GLU A 21 1.95 10.86 4.37
N TYR A 22 2.48 11.01 5.59
CA TYR A 22 3.85 10.58 5.92
C TYR A 22 4.09 9.09 5.63
N ARG A 23 3.26 8.19 6.21
CA ARG A 23 3.43 6.73 6.10
C ARG A 23 2.11 5.96 6.12
N GLY A 24 0.97 6.65 6.08
CA GLY A 24 -0.35 6.06 6.29
C GLY A 24 -0.66 4.92 5.34
N LEU A 25 -1.06 3.79 5.90
CA LEU A 25 -1.41 2.58 5.15
C LEU A 25 -2.53 2.85 4.14
N PHE A 26 -3.64 3.45 4.60
CA PHE A 26 -4.80 3.71 3.75
C PHE A 26 -4.62 4.95 2.87
N PHE A 27 -3.76 5.88 3.25
CA PHE A 27 -3.41 7.01 2.40
C PHE A 27 -2.70 6.54 1.13
N TRP A 28 -1.67 5.69 1.28
CA TRP A 28 -0.89 5.20 0.14
C TRP A 28 -1.51 3.99 -0.55
N SER A 29 -2.43 3.29 0.10
CA SER A 29 -3.13 2.13 -0.44
C SER A 29 -4.62 2.20 -0.16
N PRO A 30 -5.37 3.17 -0.75
CA PRO A 30 -6.80 3.35 -0.53
C PRO A 30 -7.65 2.10 -0.82
N TYR A 31 -7.20 1.22 -1.71
CA TYR A 31 -7.84 -0.06 -1.97
C TYR A 31 -8.09 -0.89 -0.70
N LEU A 32 -7.19 -0.80 0.27
CA LEU A 32 -7.32 -1.54 1.54
C LEU A 32 -8.51 -1.06 2.41
N LEU A 33 -9.12 0.09 2.11
CA LEU A 33 -10.38 0.52 2.74
C LEU A 33 -11.52 -0.45 2.45
N MET A 34 -11.45 -1.21 1.35
CA MET A 34 -12.40 -2.27 1.05
C MET A 34 -12.38 -3.40 2.08
N ALA A 35 -11.35 -3.49 2.92
CA ALA A 35 -11.31 -4.45 4.02
C ALA A 35 -12.43 -4.21 5.05
N ALA A 36 -12.87 -2.97 5.26
CA ALA A 36 -13.93 -2.66 6.23
C ALA A 36 -15.29 -3.28 5.84
N PRO A 37 -15.88 -3.01 4.65
CA PRO A 37 -17.08 -3.70 4.22
C PRO A 37 -16.85 -5.21 4.04
N GLY A 38 -15.66 -5.62 3.62
CA GLY A 38 -15.30 -7.03 3.46
C GLY A 38 -15.29 -7.81 4.77
N ALA A 39 -14.84 -7.20 5.87
CA ALA A 39 -14.91 -7.80 7.21
C ALA A 39 -16.36 -8.13 7.60
N VAL A 40 -17.30 -7.24 7.28
CA VAL A 40 -18.73 -7.47 7.55
C VAL A 40 -19.28 -8.62 6.70
N VAL A 41 -18.91 -8.69 5.42
CA VAL A 41 -19.33 -9.78 4.52
C VAL A 41 -18.76 -11.10 4.97
N LEU A 42 -17.45 -11.17 5.20
CA LEU A 42 -16.76 -12.39 5.63
C LEU A 42 -17.29 -12.87 6.99
N ALA A 43 -17.55 -11.96 7.95
CA ALA A 43 -18.08 -12.35 9.27
C ALA A 43 -19.47 -13.01 9.21
N ARG A 44 -20.23 -12.79 8.14
CA ARG A 44 -21.53 -13.45 7.88
C ARG A 44 -21.35 -14.82 7.21
N GLU A 45 -20.29 -15.02 6.44
CA GLU A 45 -19.99 -16.27 5.75
C GLU A 45 -19.15 -17.20 6.63
N ASP A 46 -18.07 -16.67 7.22
CA ASP A 46 -17.17 -17.38 8.15
C ASP A 46 -16.65 -16.42 9.22
N ARG A 47 -17.30 -16.44 10.37
CA ARG A 47 -16.96 -15.60 11.51
C ARG A 47 -15.57 -15.91 12.07
N ALA A 48 -15.13 -17.17 12.04
CA ALA A 48 -13.85 -17.56 12.62
C ALA A 48 -12.69 -16.97 11.78
N VAL A 49 -12.78 -17.08 10.45
CA VAL A 49 -11.79 -16.49 9.54
C VAL A 49 -11.80 -14.98 9.63
N ALA A 50 -12.97 -14.34 9.71
CA ALA A 50 -13.06 -12.88 9.85
C ALA A 50 -12.38 -12.40 11.15
N VAL A 51 -12.68 -13.05 12.28
CA VAL A 51 -12.06 -12.70 13.58
C VAL A 51 -10.56 -12.92 13.54
N LEU A 52 -10.08 -14.06 13.02
CA LEU A 52 -8.65 -14.34 12.88
C LEU A 52 -7.95 -13.23 12.08
N THR A 53 -8.49 -12.91 10.92
CA THR A 53 -7.93 -11.92 9.99
C THR A 53 -7.84 -10.52 10.61
N ILE A 54 -8.92 -10.09 11.27
CA ILE A 54 -8.96 -8.80 11.98
C ILE A 54 -7.97 -8.81 13.16
N THR A 55 -7.92 -9.91 13.91
CA THR A 55 -7.01 -10.03 15.05
C THR A 55 -5.55 -9.92 14.63
N VAL A 56 -5.15 -10.59 13.55
CA VAL A 56 -3.79 -10.48 13.02
C VAL A 56 -3.46 -9.02 12.67
N PHE A 57 -4.36 -8.32 11.99
CA PHE A 57 -4.15 -6.91 11.65
C PHE A 57 -4.01 -6.04 12.91
N VAL A 58 -4.89 -6.21 13.89
CA VAL A 58 -4.87 -5.43 15.15
C VAL A 58 -3.59 -5.70 15.93
N VAL A 59 -3.17 -6.96 16.05
CA VAL A 59 -1.93 -7.33 16.74
C VAL A 59 -0.72 -6.69 16.05
N MET A 60 -0.64 -6.75 14.72
CA MET A 60 0.44 -6.13 13.97
C MET A 60 0.43 -4.60 14.13
N LEU A 61 -0.74 -3.97 14.15
CA LEU A 61 -0.88 -2.53 14.35
C LEU A 61 -0.39 -2.12 15.77
N LEU A 62 -0.78 -2.87 16.80
CA LEU A 62 -0.29 -2.66 18.17
C LEU A 62 1.23 -2.85 18.25
N GLN A 63 1.78 -3.89 17.61
CA GLN A 63 3.22 -4.13 17.58
C GLN A 63 3.98 -2.97 16.91
N VAL A 64 3.50 -2.48 15.78
CA VAL A 64 4.11 -1.34 15.09
C VAL A 64 4.04 -0.07 15.93
N SER A 65 2.91 0.20 16.59
CA SER A 65 2.75 1.36 17.47
C SER A 65 3.62 1.31 18.73
N ALA A 66 4.01 0.10 19.14
CA ALA A 66 4.93 -0.11 20.26
C ALA A 66 6.41 0.09 19.87
N PHE A 67 6.74 0.10 18.58
CA PHE A 67 8.11 0.21 18.13
C PHE A 67 8.55 1.68 18.03
N TYR A 68 9.70 2.04 18.62
CA TYR A 68 10.19 3.43 18.64
C TYR A 68 10.38 4.02 17.24
N SER A 69 10.80 3.20 16.27
CA SER A 69 11.01 3.59 14.86
C SER A 69 9.84 3.15 13.98
N TRP A 70 8.60 3.35 14.47
CA TRP A 70 7.35 2.94 13.81
C TRP A 70 7.24 3.37 12.35
N HIS A 71 7.83 4.51 11.99
CA HIS A 71 7.78 5.06 10.64
C HIS A 71 8.52 4.21 9.57
N GLY A 72 9.36 3.27 9.98
CA GLY A 72 9.99 2.32 9.06
C GLY A 72 11.11 2.89 8.18
N GLY A 73 11.69 4.04 8.50
CA GLY A 73 12.77 4.68 7.72
C GLY A 73 12.26 5.40 6.47
N ASN A 74 12.99 5.31 5.35
CA ASN A 74 12.72 6.09 4.14
C ASN A 74 11.68 5.48 3.19
N SER A 75 11.05 4.34 3.52
CA SER A 75 10.06 3.72 2.64
C SER A 75 8.74 4.49 2.62
N ILE A 76 8.04 4.50 1.49
CA ILE A 76 6.65 4.94 1.40
C ILE A 76 5.72 3.85 1.95
N GLY A 77 4.68 4.30 2.65
CA GLY A 77 3.71 3.42 3.30
C GLY A 77 4.29 2.68 4.51
N MET A 78 3.43 1.89 5.14
CA MET A 78 3.75 1.24 6.41
C MET A 78 4.35 -0.15 6.19
N ARG A 79 5.64 -0.23 5.86
CA ARG A 79 6.33 -1.51 5.55
C ARG A 79 6.27 -2.52 6.70
N TYR A 80 6.21 -2.07 7.95
CA TYR A 80 6.10 -2.98 9.09
C TYR A 80 4.73 -3.65 9.21
N LEU A 81 3.71 -3.15 8.49
CA LEU A 81 2.42 -3.82 8.34
C LEU A 81 2.37 -4.75 7.12
N ALA A 82 3.48 -4.93 6.39
CA ALA A 82 3.50 -5.77 5.18
C ALA A 82 3.02 -7.20 5.46
N ALA A 83 3.36 -7.78 6.62
CA ALA A 83 2.89 -9.09 7.03
C ALA A 83 1.36 -9.17 7.25
N ALA A 84 0.69 -8.04 7.49
CA ALA A 84 -0.76 -7.98 7.61
C ALA A 84 -1.48 -7.81 6.25
N LEU A 85 -0.76 -7.44 5.19
CA LEU A 85 -1.37 -7.18 3.87
C LEU A 85 -2.13 -8.37 3.28
N PRO A 86 -1.67 -9.64 3.35
CA PRO A 86 -2.44 -10.76 2.86
C PRO A 86 -3.81 -10.90 3.54
N PHE A 87 -3.88 -10.62 4.83
CA PHE A 87 -5.11 -10.65 5.62
C PHE A 87 -6.04 -9.50 5.25
N LEU A 88 -5.52 -8.28 5.15
CA LEU A 88 -6.30 -7.15 4.66
C LEU A 88 -6.75 -7.34 3.21
N GLY A 89 -5.92 -7.95 2.36
CA GLY A 89 -6.24 -8.30 0.99
C GLY A 89 -7.40 -9.29 0.89
N LEU A 90 -7.43 -10.30 1.77
CA LEU A 90 -8.55 -11.22 1.87
C LEU A 90 -9.84 -10.47 2.20
N LEU A 91 -9.84 -9.63 3.24
CA LEU A 91 -11.00 -8.82 3.58
C LEU A 91 -11.40 -7.90 2.43
N ALA A 92 -10.43 -7.23 1.79
CA ALA A 92 -10.70 -6.34 0.65
C ALA A 92 -11.35 -7.08 -0.52
N ALA A 93 -10.95 -8.33 -0.80
CA ALA A 93 -11.57 -9.15 -1.83
C ALA A 93 -13.07 -9.38 -1.56
N TYR A 94 -13.45 -9.67 -0.32
CA TYR A 94 -14.86 -9.77 0.08
C TYR A 94 -15.60 -8.43 -0.04
N GLY A 95 -14.92 -7.32 0.26
CA GLY A 95 -15.48 -5.98 0.08
C GLY A 95 -15.74 -5.64 -1.39
N VAL A 96 -14.81 -5.98 -2.27
CA VAL A 96 -14.96 -5.79 -3.72
C VAL A 96 -16.10 -6.64 -4.30
N ARG A 97 -16.29 -7.87 -3.83
CA ARG A 97 -17.46 -8.69 -4.22
C ARG A 97 -18.78 -7.96 -3.97
N ARG A 98 -18.86 -7.19 -2.89
CA ARG A 98 -20.07 -6.44 -2.52
C ARG A 98 -20.20 -5.09 -3.21
N PHE A 99 -19.05 -4.42 -3.46
CA PHE A 99 -18.96 -3.07 -4.03
C PHE A 99 -17.89 -3.02 -5.13
N PRO A 100 -18.11 -3.65 -6.30
CA PRO A 100 -17.07 -3.80 -7.31
C PRO A 100 -16.62 -2.47 -7.92
N GLU A 101 -17.51 -1.53 -8.15
CA GLU A 101 -17.17 -0.22 -8.73
C GLU A 101 -16.31 0.61 -7.79
N MET A 102 -16.65 0.66 -6.50
CA MET A 102 -15.86 1.33 -5.48
C MET A 102 -14.48 0.66 -5.33
N GLY A 103 -14.45 -0.67 -5.36
CA GLY A 103 -13.21 -1.44 -5.33
C GLY A 103 -12.30 -1.11 -6.53
N ALA A 104 -12.86 -1.06 -7.73
CA ALA A 104 -12.12 -0.69 -8.94
C ALA A 104 -11.58 0.74 -8.88
N MET A 105 -12.40 1.70 -8.44
CA MET A 105 -11.98 3.10 -8.29
C MET A 105 -10.81 3.22 -7.28
N LEU A 106 -10.94 2.63 -6.10
CA LEU A 106 -9.89 2.68 -5.07
C LEU A 106 -8.63 1.94 -5.51
N ALA A 107 -8.76 0.85 -6.28
CA ALA A 107 -7.63 0.14 -6.87
C ALA A 107 -6.89 1.03 -7.87
N LEU A 108 -7.58 1.72 -8.76
CA LEU A 108 -6.98 2.65 -9.71
C LEU A 108 -6.23 3.78 -9.01
N ILE A 109 -6.80 4.36 -7.95
CA ILE A 109 -6.12 5.38 -7.15
C ILE A 109 -4.85 4.81 -6.50
N SER A 110 -4.93 3.62 -5.88
CA SER A 110 -3.78 2.96 -5.26
C SER A 110 -2.68 2.67 -6.27
N ILE A 111 -3.04 2.15 -7.45
CA ILE A 111 -2.10 1.90 -8.55
C ILE A 111 -1.46 3.20 -9.01
N GLY A 112 -2.24 4.26 -9.20
CA GLY A 112 -1.74 5.57 -9.61
C GLY A 112 -0.74 6.17 -8.62
N LEU A 113 -1.04 6.11 -7.31
CA LEU A 113 -0.13 6.56 -6.24
C LEU A 113 1.17 5.75 -6.24
N MET A 114 1.09 4.42 -6.33
CA MET A 114 2.28 3.58 -6.35
C MET A 114 3.09 3.73 -7.63
N ALA A 115 2.42 3.90 -8.78
CA ALA A 115 3.09 4.20 -10.05
C ALA A 115 3.87 5.52 -9.98
N MET A 116 3.27 6.56 -9.40
CA MET A 116 3.93 7.85 -9.16
C MET A 116 5.18 7.67 -8.28
N VAL A 117 5.02 7.00 -7.13
CA VAL A 117 6.13 6.75 -6.20
C VAL A 117 7.28 6.00 -6.88
N THR A 118 6.99 4.89 -7.54
CA THR A 118 8.02 4.06 -8.20
C THR A 118 8.67 4.75 -9.39
N SER A 119 7.99 5.70 -10.01
CA SER A 119 8.52 6.46 -11.15
C SER A 119 9.46 7.61 -10.73
N ILE A 120 9.33 8.10 -9.50
CA ILE A 120 10.09 9.28 -9.04
C ILE A 120 11.19 8.88 -8.05
N ALA A 121 10.84 8.22 -6.98
CA ALA A 121 11.75 7.64 -6.00
C ALA A 121 10.97 6.79 -4.99
N ILE A 122 11.52 5.62 -4.67
CA ILE A 122 10.91 4.69 -3.68
C ILE A 122 11.26 5.05 -2.24
N ASP A 123 12.24 5.92 -2.03
CA ASP A 123 12.80 6.31 -0.73
C ASP A 123 12.83 7.83 -0.56
N PRO A 124 11.70 8.48 -0.29
CA PRO A 124 11.68 9.92 0.00
C PRO A 124 12.44 10.19 1.31
N PRO A 125 12.96 11.41 1.50
CA PRO A 125 13.62 11.80 2.74
C PRO A 125 12.76 11.49 3.96
N SER A 126 13.40 10.92 5.01
CA SER A 126 12.71 10.48 6.23
C SER A 126 12.15 11.63 7.07
N ASP A 127 12.63 12.84 6.87
CA ASP A 127 12.20 14.08 7.51
C ASP A 127 11.00 14.76 6.85
N SER A 128 10.63 14.31 5.63
CA SER A 128 9.47 14.85 4.93
C SER A 128 8.17 14.30 5.51
N LEU A 129 7.46 15.08 6.30
CA LEU A 129 6.17 14.73 6.90
C LEU A 129 5.01 14.73 5.88
N ILE A 130 5.17 15.43 4.76
CA ILE A 130 4.20 15.54 3.67
C ILE A 130 4.87 15.20 2.33
N PRO A 131 5.33 13.96 2.14
CA PRO A 131 6.16 13.57 0.99
C PRO A 131 5.46 13.75 -0.36
N LEU A 132 4.15 13.61 -0.43
CA LEU A 132 3.41 13.84 -1.68
C LEU A 132 3.58 15.28 -2.15
N GLN A 133 3.35 16.25 -1.24
CA GLN A 133 3.37 17.67 -1.55
C GLN A 133 4.80 18.24 -1.60
N ALA A 134 5.65 17.84 -0.66
CA ALA A 134 7.00 18.42 -0.53
C ALA A 134 8.05 17.74 -1.42
N TYR A 135 7.80 16.50 -1.86
CA TYR A 135 8.80 15.73 -2.59
C TYR A 135 8.33 15.27 -3.96
N TYR A 136 7.15 14.61 -4.05
CA TYR A 136 6.70 13.99 -5.30
C TYR A 136 6.15 14.99 -6.30
N LEU A 137 5.19 15.84 -5.92
CA LEU A 137 4.59 16.81 -6.83
C LEU A 137 5.62 17.78 -7.46
N PRO A 138 6.55 18.39 -6.69
CA PRO A 138 7.58 19.24 -7.28
C PRO A 138 8.51 18.53 -8.27
N ARG A 139 8.74 17.22 -8.10
CA ARG A 139 9.55 16.44 -9.05
C ARG A 139 8.81 16.14 -10.34
N ILE A 140 7.50 15.91 -10.27
CA ILE A 140 6.65 15.79 -11.47
C ILE A 140 6.69 17.09 -12.27
N ASP A 141 6.50 18.23 -11.63
CA ASP A 141 6.52 19.54 -12.27
C ASP A 141 7.89 19.84 -12.93
N GLN A 142 8.97 19.33 -12.34
CA GLN A 142 10.34 19.46 -12.86
C GLN A 142 10.70 18.38 -13.88
N GLY A 143 9.81 17.42 -14.17
CA GLY A 143 10.09 16.28 -15.05
C GLY A 143 11.20 15.36 -14.53
N ARG A 144 11.43 15.31 -13.21
CA ARG A 144 12.47 14.51 -12.59
C ARG A 144 11.94 13.13 -12.23
N PHE A 145 12.27 12.15 -13.04
CA PHE A 145 11.93 10.75 -12.83
C PHE A 145 13.19 9.93 -12.64
N ILE A 146 13.04 8.78 -11.98
CA ILE A 146 14.14 7.83 -11.75
C ILE A 146 14.48 7.13 -13.08
N ASP A 147 15.79 6.91 -13.31
CA ASP A 147 16.22 6.04 -14.38
C ASP A 147 15.78 4.61 -14.11
N ASN A 148 15.15 4.01 -15.09
CA ASN A 148 14.72 2.62 -15.04
C ASN A 148 15.31 1.82 -16.22
N VAL A 149 15.14 0.50 -16.22
CA VAL A 149 15.68 -0.35 -17.28
C VAL A 149 15.25 0.09 -18.68
N GLY A 150 14.03 0.60 -18.83
CA GLY A 150 13.53 1.09 -20.11
C GLY A 150 14.29 2.33 -20.58
N THR A 151 14.52 3.30 -19.69
CA THR A 151 15.31 4.50 -20.04
C THR A 151 16.79 4.17 -20.33
N LEU A 152 17.36 3.20 -19.59
CA LEU A 152 18.73 2.73 -19.83
C LEU A 152 18.92 2.08 -21.20
N ILE A 153 17.90 1.43 -21.74
CA ILE A 153 17.94 0.87 -23.12
C ILE A 153 17.42 1.83 -24.19
N GLY A 154 17.24 3.11 -23.84
CA GLY A 154 16.89 4.17 -24.76
C GLY A 154 15.41 4.34 -25.06
N LEU A 155 14.52 3.72 -24.28
CA LEU A 155 13.07 3.98 -24.42
C LEU A 155 12.72 5.39 -23.89
N PRO A 156 11.79 6.08 -24.54
CA PRO A 156 11.27 7.32 -23.99
C PRO A 156 10.58 7.06 -22.64
N LEU A 157 10.64 8.03 -21.73
CA LEU A 157 10.18 7.87 -20.35
C LEU A 157 8.74 7.31 -20.26
N TRP A 158 7.81 7.83 -21.04
CA TRP A 158 6.42 7.36 -21.04
C TRP A 158 6.29 5.87 -21.40
N ALA A 159 7.10 5.38 -22.37
CA ALA A 159 7.11 3.96 -22.73
C ALA A 159 7.73 3.12 -21.62
N SER A 160 8.83 3.56 -21.02
CA SER A 160 9.50 2.85 -19.94
C SER A 160 8.64 2.75 -18.67
N LEU A 161 7.73 3.70 -18.41
CA LEU A 161 6.79 3.67 -17.29
C LEU A 161 5.59 2.76 -17.56
N VAL A 162 5.20 2.58 -18.83
CA VAL A 162 4.05 1.72 -19.20
C VAL A 162 4.41 0.24 -19.17
N VAL A 163 5.62 -0.13 -19.56
CA VAL A 163 6.07 -1.53 -19.66
C VAL A 163 5.83 -2.35 -18.39
N PRO A 164 6.17 -1.89 -17.17
CA PRO A 164 5.95 -2.65 -15.93
C PRO A 164 4.47 -2.95 -15.64
N PHE A 165 3.54 -2.19 -16.21
CA PHE A 165 2.11 -2.41 -16.03
C PHE A 165 1.52 -3.32 -17.11
N VAL A 166 1.97 -3.14 -18.35
CA VAL A 166 1.47 -3.91 -19.51
C VAL A 166 1.91 -5.36 -19.44
N VAL A 167 3.17 -5.64 -19.10
CA VAL A 167 3.71 -7.00 -19.05
C VAL A 167 2.95 -7.93 -18.10
N PRO A 168 2.69 -7.56 -16.82
CA PRO A 168 1.90 -8.40 -15.92
C PRO A 168 0.45 -8.62 -16.39
N VAL A 169 -0.16 -7.60 -16.99
CA VAL A 169 -1.53 -7.71 -17.53
C VAL A 169 -1.58 -8.70 -18.68
N LEU A 170 -0.65 -8.60 -19.62
CA LEU A 170 -0.57 -9.53 -20.76
C LEU A 170 -0.24 -10.96 -20.31
N ALA A 171 0.68 -11.13 -19.36
CA ALA A 171 1.01 -12.42 -18.78
C ALA A 171 -0.20 -13.06 -18.07
N SER A 172 -0.92 -12.27 -17.27
CA SER A 172 -2.14 -12.73 -16.60
C SER A 172 -3.24 -13.12 -17.60
N TRP A 173 -3.39 -12.35 -18.67
CA TRP A 173 -4.34 -12.66 -19.75
C TRP A 173 -4.02 -13.97 -20.44
N HIS A 174 -2.73 -14.23 -20.68
CA HIS A 174 -2.28 -15.49 -21.30
C HIS A 174 -2.59 -16.69 -20.40
N LEU A 175 -2.24 -16.60 -19.12
CA LEU A 175 -2.51 -17.66 -18.13
C LEU A 175 -4.00 -17.97 -17.97
N VAL A 176 -4.88 -16.95 -17.96
CA VAL A 176 -6.33 -17.17 -17.89
C VAL A 176 -6.88 -17.88 -19.10
N LYS A 177 -6.28 -17.68 -20.30
CA LYS A 177 -6.67 -18.40 -21.51
C LYS A 177 -6.26 -19.87 -21.52
N GLU A 178 -5.12 -20.21 -20.91
CA GLU A 178 -4.63 -21.59 -20.85
C GLU A 178 -5.40 -22.46 -19.84
N VAL A 179 -6.04 -21.84 -18.83
CA VAL A 179 -6.81 -22.54 -17.78
C VAL A 179 -8.28 -22.75 -18.18
N ARG A 180 -8.74 -22.13 -19.27
CA ARG A 180 -10.07 -22.37 -19.85
C ARG A 180 -10.08 -23.39 -20.97
#